data_83aea8e7ed819d69d46927fa880be0e5
#
_entry.id   83aea8e7ed819d69d46927fa880be0e5
#
_cell.length_a   1.000
_cell.length_b   1.000
_cell.length_c   1.000
_cell.angle_alpha   90.00
_cell.angle_beta   90.00
_cell.angle_gamma   90.00
#
_symmetry.space_group_name_H-M   'P 1'
#
loop_
_entity.id
_entity.type
_entity.pdbx_description
1 polymer ?
#
loop_
_entity_poly.entity_id
_entity_poly.type
_entity_poly.pdbx_seq_one_letter_code
_entity_poly.pdbx_strand_id
1 'polypeptide(L)'
;MKLGFNLLLWATHVGDAHMPIIEDLKATGYDGVEIPMFEGDPEYFRKLGQRIADLGLEAHGVGIMPGGGKSAVSADAAEREGALGHLRWLTDCTEALGGKMFAGPFHQPLGQFTGKGPQADEIAHAVDVLKQAGAYAAKAGIDISVEPLNRFECYFLNTATQAADLIKQIGAPNVGYLYDTFHFNIEEDSLTAVIPQTIGQINHVHISENNRGVPGVGHIDFGAVFTALKAAGYNGWMTIESFGSALPDLAAATKIWRPIFDAETDVYRKGYRLMRDGWDRA
;
A
#
# COMPACT_ATOMS: atom_id res chain seq x y z
N MET A 1 15.09 4.07 -8.29
CA MET A 1 13.69 3.60 -8.26
C MET A 1 13.69 2.09 -8.35
N LYS A 2 12.90 1.40 -7.51
CA LYS A 2 12.74 -0.06 -7.46
C LYS A 2 11.33 -0.45 -7.89
N LEU A 3 11.18 -1.62 -8.49
CA LEU A 3 9.91 -2.14 -8.98
C LEU A 3 9.44 -3.31 -8.10
N GLY A 4 8.22 -3.22 -7.60
CA GLY A 4 7.59 -4.23 -6.76
C GLY A 4 6.29 -4.77 -7.36
N PHE A 5 5.82 -5.88 -6.77
CA PHE A 5 4.51 -6.46 -7.08
C PHE A 5 3.82 -6.91 -5.79
N ASN A 6 2.55 -6.52 -5.64
CA ASN A 6 1.72 -6.86 -4.48
C ASN A 6 1.07 -8.24 -4.67
N LEU A 7 1.34 -9.17 -3.76
CA LEU A 7 0.87 -10.55 -3.85
C LEU A 7 -0.63 -10.74 -3.51
N LEU A 8 -1.35 -9.69 -3.14
CA LEU A 8 -2.81 -9.74 -2.96
C LEU A 8 -3.55 -10.19 -4.22
N LEU A 9 -2.92 -10.11 -5.40
CA LEU A 9 -3.49 -10.69 -6.62
C LEU A 9 -3.76 -12.20 -6.49
N TRP A 10 -2.96 -12.93 -5.70
CA TRP A 10 -3.02 -14.39 -5.58
C TRP A 10 -3.35 -14.90 -4.20
N ALA A 11 -3.05 -14.15 -3.15
CA ALA A 11 -3.18 -14.65 -1.78
C ALA A 11 -3.36 -13.53 -0.75
N THR A 12 -4.11 -13.83 0.29
CA THR A 12 -4.11 -13.07 1.55
C THR A 12 -3.12 -13.63 2.57
N HIS A 13 -2.64 -14.86 2.33
CA HIS A 13 -1.60 -15.55 3.11
C HIS A 13 -0.65 -16.28 2.16
N VAL A 14 0.61 -15.84 2.09
CA VAL A 14 1.60 -16.32 1.10
C VAL A 14 2.32 -17.53 1.65
N GLY A 15 2.11 -18.70 1.05
CA GLY A 15 2.77 -19.96 1.45
C GLY A 15 3.57 -20.60 0.31
N ASP A 16 3.95 -21.86 0.49
CA ASP A 16 4.78 -22.61 -0.45
C ASP A 16 4.23 -22.67 -1.88
N ALA A 17 2.90 -22.73 -2.01
CA ALA A 17 2.22 -22.75 -3.31
C ALA A 17 2.45 -21.48 -4.15
N HIS A 18 2.85 -20.37 -3.52
CA HIS A 18 3.07 -19.09 -4.17
C HIS A 18 4.53 -18.84 -4.58
N MET A 19 5.45 -19.70 -4.14
CA MET A 19 6.87 -19.53 -4.49
C MET A 19 7.15 -19.54 -5.99
N PRO A 20 6.51 -20.40 -6.82
CA PRO A 20 6.69 -20.34 -8.28
C PRO A 20 6.30 -18.99 -8.91
N ILE A 21 5.29 -18.31 -8.34
CA ILE A 21 4.88 -16.97 -8.76
C ILE A 21 5.97 -15.95 -8.42
N ILE A 22 6.53 -16.03 -7.21
CA ILE A 22 7.62 -15.15 -6.76
C ILE A 22 8.88 -15.34 -7.63
N GLU A 23 9.19 -16.58 -8.00
CA GLU A 23 10.28 -16.90 -8.93
C GLU A 23 10.04 -16.31 -10.33
N ASP A 24 8.80 -16.35 -10.84
CA ASP A 24 8.46 -15.75 -12.14
C ASP A 24 8.48 -14.21 -12.09
N LEU A 25 8.08 -13.60 -10.98
CA LEU A 25 8.27 -12.15 -10.74
C LEU A 25 9.75 -11.78 -10.79
N LYS A 26 10.62 -12.56 -10.12
CA LYS A 26 12.07 -12.36 -10.21
C LYS A 26 12.59 -12.51 -11.64
N ALA A 27 12.19 -13.56 -12.34
CA ALA A 27 12.58 -13.80 -13.73
C ALA A 27 12.08 -12.69 -14.69
N THR A 28 10.95 -12.05 -14.36
CA THR A 28 10.40 -10.89 -15.10
C THR A 28 11.26 -9.63 -14.88
N GLY A 29 11.97 -9.52 -13.74
CA GLY A 29 12.88 -8.43 -13.44
C GLY A 29 12.48 -7.54 -12.28
N TYR A 30 11.47 -7.90 -11.49
CA TYR A 30 11.10 -7.17 -10.27
C TYR A 30 12.24 -7.18 -9.25
N ASP A 31 12.34 -6.09 -8.48
CA ASP A 31 13.32 -5.94 -7.40
C ASP A 31 12.79 -6.51 -6.08
N GLY A 32 11.47 -6.60 -5.93
CA GLY A 32 10.85 -7.11 -4.71
C GLY A 32 9.35 -7.36 -4.82
N VAL A 33 8.79 -7.81 -3.69
CA VAL A 33 7.36 -8.15 -3.55
C VAL A 33 6.77 -7.54 -2.29
N GLU A 34 5.47 -7.25 -2.34
CA GLU A 34 4.69 -6.90 -1.16
C GLU A 34 3.92 -8.13 -0.66
N ILE A 35 4.10 -8.40 0.62
CA ILE A 35 3.55 -9.57 1.29
C ILE A 35 2.33 -9.16 2.12
N PRO A 36 1.14 -9.71 1.83
CA PRO A 36 -0.04 -9.51 2.65
C PRO A 36 0.17 -9.96 4.10
N MET A 37 -0.17 -9.07 5.05
CA MET A 37 -0.05 -9.29 6.47
C MET A 37 -1.43 -9.18 7.14
N PHE A 38 -2.27 -10.21 6.97
CA PHE A 38 -3.61 -10.30 7.59
C PHE A 38 -3.63 -11.29 8.75
N GLU A 39 -2.73 -12.26 8.74
CA GLU A 39 -2.56 -13.31 9.75
C GLU A 39 -1.11 -13.79 9.78
N GLY A 40 -0.75 -14.58 10.79
CA GLY A 40 0.60 -15.11 10.96
C GLY A 40 1.32 -14.47 12.16
N ASP A 41 2.56 -14.87 12.35
CA ASP A 41 3.44 -14.39 13.40
C ASP A 41 4.85 -14.05 12.85
N PRO A 42 5.71 -13.40 13.64
CA PRO A 42 7.07 -13.07 13.19
C PRO A 42 7.91 -14.29 12.75
N GLU A 43 7.67 -15.47 13.32
CA GLU A 43 8.42 -16.69 12.92
C GLU A 43 8.03 -17.15 11.51
N TYR A 44 6.74 -17.10 11.18
CA TYR A 44 6.25 -17.38 9.83
C TYR A 44 6.86 -16.40 8.82
N PHE A 45 6.81 -15.09 9.09
CA PHE A 45 7.35 -14.08 8.18
C PHE A 45 8.87 -14.15 8.04
N ARG A 46 9.59 -14.54 9.08
CA ARG A 46 11.05 -14.77 8.99
C ARG A 46 11.40 -15.88 8.01
N LYS A 47 10.68 -17.01 8.08
CA LYS A 47 10.90 -18.13 7.15
C LYS A 47 10.56 -17.75 5.70
N LEU A 48 9.46 -17.03 5.51
CA LEU A 48 9.08 -16.54 4.19
C LEU A 48 10.10 -15.53 3.65
N GLY A 49 10.52 -14.57 4.47
CA GLY A 49 11.49 -13.55 4.10
C GLY A 49 12.84 -14.13 3.69
N GLN A 50 13.32 -15.13 4.42
CA GLN A 50 14.56 -15.83 4.05
C GLN A 50 14.47 -16.45 2.65
N ARG A 51 13.37 -17.11 2.33
CA ARG A 51 13.16 -17.72 1.00
C ARG A 51 13.10 -16.69 -0.12
N ILE A 52 12.45 -15.55 0.14
CA ILE A 52 12.38 -14.43 -0.82
C ILE A 52 13.78 -13.83 -1.02
N ALA A 53 14.52 -13.64 0.05
CA ALA A 53 15.90 -13.14 0.00
C ALA A 53 16.86 -14.12 -0.73
N ASP A 54 16.68 -15.43 -0.57
CA ASP A 54 17.46 -16.46 -1.29
C ASP A 54 17.25 -16.39 -2.82
N LEU A 55 16.09 -15.85 -3.28
CA LEU A 55 15.84 -15.53 -4.68
C LEU A 55 16.46 -14.19 -5.12
N GLY A 56 17.04 -13.43 -4.19
CA GLY A 56 17.57 -12.09 -4.44
C GLY A 56 16.49 -11.05 -4.67
N LEU A 57 15.33 -11.18 -4.00
CA LEU A 57 14.25 -10.20 -3.95
C LEU A 57 14.21 -9.52 -2.58
N GLU A 58 13.78 -8.27 -2.55
CA GLU A 58 13.39 -7.59 -1.31
C GLU A 58 11.89 -7.85 -1.02
N ALA A 59 11.49 -7.71 0.24
CA ALA A 59 10.10 -7.85 0.63
C ALA A 59 9.65 -6.68 1.50
N HIS A 60 8.39 -6.26 1.32
CA HIS A 60 7.69 -5.28 2.15
C HIS A 60 6.38 -5.86 2.64
N GLY A 61 5.83 -5.30 3.72
CA GLY A 61 4.51 -5.67 4.21
C GLY A 61 3.40 -4.83 3.55
N VAL A 62 2.25 -5.43 3.32
CA VAL A 62 1.01 -4.71 3.02
C VAL A 62 -0.10 -5.22 3.93
N GLY A 63 -0.89 -4.31 4.50
CA GLY A 63 -1.95 -4.67 5.43
C GLY A 63 -3.05 -3.61 5.49
N ILE A 64 -4.07 -3.89 6.27
CA ILE A 64 -5.20 -2.97 6.48
C ILE A 64 -5.42 -2.76 7.98
N MET A 65 -6.18 -1.74 8.35
CA MET A 65 -6.75 -1.67 9.70
C MET A 65 -7.92 -2.67 9.76
N PRO A 66 -7.78 -3.78 10.49
CA PRO A 66 -8.87 -4.74 10.58
C PRO A 66 -10.01 -4.16 11.42
N GLY A 67 -11.24 -4.63 11.17
CA GLY A 67 -12.37 -4.31 12.05
C GLY A 67 -12.21 -4.94 13.45
N GLY A 68 -13.34 -5.08 14.17
CA GLY A 68 -13.34 -5.80 15.45
C GLY A 68 -12.70 -5.03 16.60
N GLY A 69 -13.02 -3.74 16.72
CA GLY A 69 -12.54 -2.92 17.85
C GLY A 69 -11.13 -2.34 17.65
N LYS A 70 -10.76 -2.08 16.40
CA LYS A 70 -9.50 -1.42 16.06
C LYS A 70 -9.75 -0.29 15.08
N SER A 71 -9.46 0.95 15.47
CA SER A 71 -9.58 2.13 14.62
C SER A 71 -8.73 3.26 15.19
N ALA A 72 -7.84 3.84 14.37
CA ALA A 72 -6.99 4.93 14.82
C ALA A 72 -7.77 6.25 15.01
N VAL A 73 -8.94 6.38 14.37
CA VAL A 73 -9.78 7.58 14.44
C VAL A 73 -10.86 7.53 15.51
N SER A 74 -11.06 6.38 16.17
CA SER A 74 -12.17 6.17 17.09
C SER A 74 -12.14 7.10 18.30
N ALA A 75 -13.32 7.52 18.75
CA ALA A 75 -13.49 8.17 20.04
C ALA A 75 -13.18 7.25 21.24
N ASP A 76 -13.36 5.92 21.05
CA ASP A 76 -13.04 4.92 22.07
C ASP A 76 -11.53 4.69 22.17
N ALA A 77 -10.98 4.94 23.35
CA ALA A 77 -9.56 4.75 23.63
C ALA A 77 -9.11 3.28 23.49
N ALA A 78 -10.00 2.31 23.78
CA ALA A 78 -9.68 0.89 23.65
C ALA A 78 -9.53 0.49 22.16
N GLU A 79 -10.33 1.05 21.26
CA GLU A 79 -10.20 0.82 19.82
C GLU A 79 -8.90 1.44 19.27
N ARG A 80 -8.50 2.62 19.76
CA ARG A 80 -7.22 3.24 19.39
C ARG A 80 -6.00 2.43 19.89
N GLU A 81 -6.06 1.90 21.11
CA GLU A 81 -5.01 1.00 21.61
C GLU A 81 -4.97 -0.31 20.83
N GLY A 82 -6.13 -0.85 20.43
CA GLY A 82 -6.23 -1.99 19.53
C GLY A 82 -5.58 -1.72 18.17
N ALA A 83 -5.80 -0.52 17.62
CA ALA A 83 -5.15 -0.08 16.38
C ALA A 83 -3.63 0.03 16.53
N LEU A 84 -3.15 0.64 17.62
CA LEU A 84 -1.72 0.74 17.90
C LEU A 84 -1.07 -0.63 18.10
N GLY A 85 -1.74 -1.55 18.79
CA GLY A 85 -1.30 -2.94 18.95
C GLY A 85 -1.15 -3.66 17.60
N HIS A 86 -2.10 -3.44 16.68
CA HIS A 86 -2.03 -3.98 15.34
C HIS A 86 -0.85 -3.41 14.52
N LEU A 87 -0.61 -2.11 14.60
CA LEU A 87 0.54 -1.49 13.91
C LEU A 87 1.90 -1.95 14.46
N ARG A 88 1.98 -2.24 15.76
CA ARG A 88 3.17 -2.88 16.36
C ARG A 88 3.37 -4.29 15.84
N TRP A 89 2.30 -5.09 15.74
CA TRP A 89 2.35 -6.43 15.16
C TRP A 89 2.82 -6.40 13.69
N LEU A 90 2.29 -5.46 12.86
CA LEU A 90 2.76 -5.26 11.49
C LEU A 90 4.25 -4.91 11.45
N THR A 91 4.72 -4.08 12.38
CA THR A 91 6.14 -3.74 12.51
C THR A 91 6.99 -4.98 12.79
N ASP A 92 6.61 -5.78 13.80
CA ASP A 92 7.34 -6.98 14.21
C ASP A 92 7.39 -8.03 13.09
N CYS A 93 6.28 -8.19 12.36
CA CYS A 93 6.19 -9.09 11.21
C CYS A 93 7.04 -8.59 10.03
N THR A 94 7.04 -7.28 9.76
CA THR A 94 7.85 -6.67 8.71
C THR A 94 9.34 -6.77 9.00
N GLU A 95 9.75 -6.55 10.25
CA GLU A 95 11.13 -6.76 10.69
C GLU A 95 11.56 -8.21 10.49
N ALA A 96 10.72 -9.14 10.92
CA ALA A 96 10.98 -10.57 10.78
C ALA A 96 11.05 -11.02 9.31
N LEU A 97 10.22 -10.44 8.43
CA LEU A 97 10.27 -10.64 6.98
C LEU A 97 11.60 -10.13 6.37
N GLY A 98 12.35 -9.28 7.07
CA GLY A 98 13.52 -8.57 6.54
C GLY A 98 13.14 -7.31 5.73
N GLY A 99 11.87 -6.91 5.80
CA GLY A 99 11.33 -5.72 5.15
C GLY A 99 11.80 -4.42 5.81
N LYS A 100 11.64 -3.32 5.07
CA LYS A 100 11.96 -1.97 5.54
C LYS A 100 10.76 -1.05 5.56
N MET A 101 9.60 -1.54 5.14
CA MET A 101 8.36 -0.79 5.04
C MET A 101 7.16 -1.72 5.14
N PHE A 102 6.07 -1.19 5.67
CA PHE A 102 4.74 -1.73 5.41
C PHE A 102 3.79 -0.60 5.00
N ALA A 103 2.85 -0.92 4.10
CA ALA A 103 1.94 0.04 3.49
C ALA A 103 0.48 -0.39 3.69
N GLY A 104 -0.43 0.58 3.66
CA GLY A 104 -1.87 0.32 3.66
C GLY A 104 -2.73 1.35 4.40
N PRO A 105 -4.06 1.17 4.42
CA PRO A 105 -5.01 2.07 5.06
C PRO A 105 -5.12 1.82 6.57
N PHE A 106 -4.21 2.43 7.33
CA PHE A 106 -4.08 2.19 8.78
C PHE A 106 -4.88 3.15 9.66
N HIS A 107 -5.67 4.04 9.08
CA HIS A 107 -6.43 5.05 9.83
C HIS A 107 -7.77 4.53 10.35
N GLN A 108 -8.52 3.78 9.55
CA GLN A 108 -9.82 3.22 9.93
C GLN A 108 -10.07 1.86 9.25
N PRO A 109 -10.99 1.05 9.76
CA PRO A 109 -11.46 -0.14 9.03
C PRO A 109 -12.20 0.25 7.74
N LEU A 110 -11.99 -0.53 6.69
CA LEU A 110 -12.63 -0.35 5.40
C LEU A 110 -14.16 -0.46 5.50
N GLY A 111 -14.88 0.37 4.75
CA GLY A 111 -16.33 0.33 4.65
C GLY A 111 -17.08 0.82 5.90
N GLN A 112 -16.39 1.40 6.87
CA GLN A 112 -17.04 2.04 8.03
C GLN A 112 -17.19 3.54 7.79
N PHE A 113 -18.41 4.05 7.91
CA PHE A 113 -18.75 5.44 7.64
C PHE A 113 -19.55 6.03 8.79
N THR A 114 -19.22 7.28 9.16
CA THR A 114 -19.94 8.03 10.21
C THR A 114 -21.09 8.88 9.65
N GLY A 115 -21.21 8.98 8.31
CA GLY A 115 -22.16 9.88 7.65
C GLY A 115 -21.71 11.35 7.66
N LYS A 116 -20.48 11.63 8.08
CA LYS A 116 -19.85 12.96 8.11
C LYS A 116 -18.44 12.84 7.54
N GLY A 117 -17.86 13.96 7.14
CA GLY A 117 -16.42 14.04 6.84
C GLY A 117 -15.58 13.98 8.12
N PRO A 118 -14.24 13.90 7.98
CA PRO A 118 -13.32 13.79 9.11
C PRO A 118 -13.51 14.96 10.09
N GLN A 119 -13.56 14.65 11.39
CA GLN A 119 -13.69 15.62 12.45
C GLN A 119 -12.32 15.93 13.07
N ALA A 120 -12.17 17.07 13.72
CA ALA A 120 -10.89 17.50 14.29
C ALA A 120 -10.34 16.56 15.37
N ASP A 121 -11.22 15.96 16.17
CA ASP A 121 -10.85 14.95 17.17
C ASP A 121 -10.40 13.63 16.54
N GLU A 122 -11.05 13.19 15.47
CA GLU A 122 -10.64 12.01 14.71
C GLU A 122 -9.22 12.20 14.11
N ILE A 123 -8.94 13.40 13.57
CA ILE A 123 -7.60 13.74 13.06
C ILE A 123 -6.58 13.70 14.20
N ALA A 124 -6.90 14.30 15.35
CA ALA A 124 -6.00 14.28 16.51
C ALA A 124 -5.72 12.84 17.03
N HIS A 125 -6.75 11.99 17.03
CA HIS A 125 -6.62 10.59 17.42
C HIS A 125 -5.70 9.82 16.44
N ALA A 126 -5.92 9.96 15.13
CA ALA A 126 -5.08 9.33 14.12
C ALA A 126 -3.62 9.79 14.21
N VAL A 127 -3.39 11.10 14.40
CA VAL A 127 -2.04 11.65 14.60
C VAL A 127 -1.34 11.01 15.80
N ASP A 128 -2.03 10.89 16.94
CA ASP A 128 -1.45 10.30 18.15
C ASP A 128 -1.11 8.82 17.96
N VAL A 129 -2.03 8.02 17.43
CA VAL A 129 -1.82 6.58 17.17
C VAL A 129 -0.67 6.36 16.18
N LEU A 130 -0.68 7.06 15.02
CA LEU A 130 0.34 6.89 13.99
C LEU A 130 1.70 7.41 14.41
N LYS A 131 1.76 8.46 15.24
CA LYS A 131 3.01 8.95 15.84
C LYS A 131 3.63 7.92 16.79
N GLN A 132 2.82 7.28 17.63
CA GLN A 132 3.29 6.22 18.53
C GLN A 132 3.74 4.98 17.74
N ALA A 133 2.99 4.60 16.69
CA ALA A 133 3.37 3.51 15.79
C ALA A 133 4.69 3.83 15.07
N GLY A 134 4.85 5.05 14.53
CA GLY A 134 6.09 5.51 13.91
C GLY A 134 7.29 5.44 14.86
N ALA A 135 7.13 5.89 16.11
CA ALA A 135 8.17 5.79 17.12
C ALA A 135 8.55 4.35 17.47
N TYR A 136 7.59 3.42 17.39
CA TYR A 136 7.86 1.99 17.56
C TYR A 136 8.62 1.41 16.36
N ALA A 137 8.13 1.64 15.15
CA ALA A 137 8.71 1.16 13.91
C ALA A 137 10.13 1.70 13.65
N ALA A 138 10.40 2.93 14.04
CA ALA A 138 11.73 3.54 13.94
C ALA A 138 12.84 2.76 14.67
N LYS A 139 12.51 2.04 15.75
CA LYS A 139 13.48 1.22 16.50
C LYS A 139 13.99 0.03 15.67
N ALA A 140 13.15 -0.48 14.76
CA ALA A 140 13.47 -1.55 13.82
C ALA A 140 13.96 -1.01 12.46
N GLY A 141 14.01 0.32 12.27
CA GLY A 141 14.37 0.96 10.99
C GLY A 141 13.33 0.69 9.91
N ILE A 142 12.04 0.69 10.29
CA ILE A 142 10.92 0.42 9.40
C ILE A 142 10.12 1.69 9.17
N ASP A 143 9.77 1.93 7.91
CA ASP A 143 8.89 3.01 7.47
C ASP A 143 7.43 2.53 7.45
N ILE A 144 6.52 3.46 7.76
CA ILE A 144 5.07 3.27 7.62
C ILE A 144 4.59 4.12 6.46
N SER A 145 3.85 3.51 5.53
CA SER A 145 3.22 4.19 4.42
C SER A 145 1.70 4.13 4.55
N VAL A 146 1.08 5.24 4.97
CA VAL A 146 -0.36 5.32 5.21
C VAL A 146 -1.08 5.55 3.88
N GLU A 147 -2.03 4.71 3.54
CA GLU A 147 -2.75 4.78 2.28
C GLU A 147 -4.05 5.57 2.39
N PRO A 148 -4.22 6.67 1.65
CA PRO A 148 -5.52 7.28 1.40
C PRO A 148 -6.34 6.40 0.45
N LEU A 149 -7.62 6.22 0.76
CA LEU A 149 -8.52 5.47 -0.10
C LEU A 149 -9.60 6.37 -0.69
N ASN A 150 -10.19 5.93 -1.80
CA ASN A 150 -11.34 6.63 -2.37
C ASN A 150 -12.55 6.68 -1.41
N ARG A 151 -13.44 7.64 -1.63
CA ARG A 151 -14.62 7.93 -0.79
C ARG A 151 -15.63 6.78 -0.67
N PHE A 152 -15.55 5.77 -1.52
CA PHE A 152 -16.44 4.61 -1.48
C PHE A 152 -15.92 3.53 -0.52
N GLU A 153 -14.66 3.61 -0.12
CA GLU A 153 -13.99 2.65 0.77
C GLU A 153 -13.71 3.23 2.16
N CYS A 154 -13.46 4.55 2.27
CA CYS A 154 -13.33 5.24 3.54
C CYS A 154 -13.83 6.69 3.47
N TYR A 155 -14.03 7.33 4.63
CA TYR A 155 -14.42 8.74 4.70
C TYR A 155 -13.32 9.65 5.26
N PHE A 156 -12.34 9.07 5.96
CA PHE A 156 -11.41 9.84 6.78
C PHE A 156 -10.27 10.45 5.96
N LEU A 157 -9.67 9.70 5.03
CA LEU A 157 -8.47 10.11 4.31
C LEU A 157 -8.61 9.73 2.83
N ASN A 158 -8.85 10.73 1.96
CA ASN A 158 -9.17 10.47 0.56
C ASN A 158 -8.18 11.12 -0.43
N THR A 159 -7.62 12.30 -0.11
CA THR A 159 -6.81 13.05 -1.06
C THR A 159 -5.34 13.12 -0.66
N ALA A 160 -4.46 13.37 -1.64
CA ALA A 160 -3.02 13.56 -1.42
C ALA A 160 -2.73 14.73 -0.46
N THR A 161 -3.50 15.82 -0.57
CA THR A 161 -3.35 16.98 0.31
C THR A 161 -3.73 16.65 1.75
N GLN A 162 -4.86 15.96 1.97
CA GLN A 162 -5.25 15.49 3.30
C GLN A 162 -4.18 14.57 3.90
N ALA A 163 -3.64 13.64 3.09
CA ALA A 163 -2.58 12.74 3.53
C ALA A 163 -1.32 13.50 3.91
N ALA A 164 -0.85 14.40 3.05
CA ALA A 164 0.35 15.20 3.33
C ALA A 164 0.20 16.04 4.61
N ASP A 165 -0.99 16.60 4.86
CA ASP A 165 -1.25 17.37 6.06
C ASP A 165 -1.33 16.51 7.32
N LEU A 166 -1.88 15.29 7.23
CA LEU A 166 -1.85 14.31 8.31
C LEU A 166 -0.40 13.90 8.65
N ILE A 167 0.41 13.58 7.64
CA ILE A 167 1.82 13.19 7.83
C ILE A 167 2.64 14.32 8.45
N LYS A 168 2.43 15.57 8.02
CA LYS A 168 3.09 16.75 8.66
C LYS A 168 2.72 16.89 10.13
N GLN A 169 1.44 16.66 10.49
CA GLN A 169 0.99 16.70 11.89
C GLN A 169 1.58 15.56 12.73
N ILE A 170 1.72 14.35 12.16
CA ILE A 170 2.39 13.21 12.82
C ILE A 170 3.85 13.57 13.12
N GLY A 171 4.56 14.19 12.19
CA GLY A 171 5.92 14.69 12.36
C GLY A 171 6.97 13.62 12.64
N ALA A 172 6.70 12.35 12.29
CA ALA A 172 7.65 11.25 12.41
C ALA A 172 8.34 11.04 11.05
N PRO A 173 9.68 11.03 10.97
CA PRO A 173 10.41 11.00 9.69
C PRO A 173 10.25 9.68 8.94
N ASN A 174 9.87 8.61 9.61
CA ASN A 174 9.63 7.28 9.04
C ASN A 174 8.14 7.00 8.78
N VAL A 175 7.28 8.01 8.85
CA VAL A 175 5.86 7.89 8.47
C VAL A 175 5.60 8.79 7.29
N GLY A 176 5.20 8.19 6.18
CA GLY A 176 4.79 8.87 4.97
C GLY A 176 3.43 8.37 4.49
N TYR A 177 3.04 8.74 3.29
CA TYR A 177 1.83 8.21 2.69
C TYR A 177 2.12 7.49 1.37
N LEU A 178 1.25 6.53 1.04
CA LEU A 178 1.23 5.77 -0.19
C LEU A 178 0.43 6.55 -1.25
N TYR A 179 1.07 6.87 -2.37
CA TYR A 179 0.40 7.42 -3.54
C TYR A 179 -0.10 6.27 -4.43
N ASP A 180 -1.42 5.99 -4.40
CA ASP A 180 -2.04 4.99 -5.26
C ASP A 180 -2.79 5.64 -6.42
N THR A 181 -2.43 5.26 -7.65
CA THR A 181 -3.01 5.82 -8.87
C THR A 181 -4.48 5.50 -9.05
N PHE A 182 -4.98 4.36 -8.53
CA PHE A 182 -6.40 4.02 -8.58
C PHE A 182 -7.23 4.92 -7.66
N HIS A 183 -6.83 5.07 -6.40
CA HIS A 183 -7.58 5.87 -5.45
C HIS A 183 -7.59 7.33 -5.86
N PHE A 184 -6.45 7.86 -6.24
CA PHE A 184 -6.34 9.27 -6.65
C PHE A 184 -6.94 9.55 -8.03
N ASN A 185 -7.06 8.56 -8.92
CA ASN A 185 -7.84 8.71 -10.16
C ASN A 185 -9.34 8.99 -9.89
N ILE A 186 -9.85 8.60 -8.72
CA ILE A 186 -11.22 8.87 -8.31
C ILE A 186 -11.34 10.21 -7.59
N GLU A 187 -10.35 10.57 -6.77
CA GLU A 187 -10.45 11.67 -5.80
C GLU A 187 -9.83 12.99 -6.27
N GLU A 188 -8.78 12.93 -7.11
CA GLU A 188 -8.03 14.11 -7.50
C GLU A 188 -8.51 14.64 -8.86
N ASP A 189 -8.57 15.97 -8.99
CA ASP A 189 -8.81 16.63 -10.28
C ASP A 189 -7.66 16.37 -11.27
N SER A 190 -6.46 16.11 -10.77
CA SER A 190 -5.28 15.78 -11.56
C SER A 190 -4.31 14.92 -10.75
N LEU A 191 -4.07 13.69 -11.24
CA LEU A 191 -3.09 12.77 -10.67
C LEU A 191 -1.68 13.39 -10.57
N THR A 192 -1.28 14.17 -11.56
CA THR A 192 0.09 14.68 -11.64
C THR A 192 0.31 15.99 -10.88
N ALA A 193 -0.71 16.85 -10.78
CA ALA A 193 -0.58 18.16 -10.15
C ALA A 193 -0.32 18.08 -8.65
N VAL A 194 -0.81 17.04 -7.97
CA VAL A 194 -0.63 16.86 -6.52
C VAL A 194 0.75 16.35 -6.15
N ILE A 195 1.46 15.66 -7.06
CA ILE A 195 2.76 15.05 -6.80
C ILE A 195 3.81 16.08 -6.33
N PRO A 196 4.13 17.16 -7.07
CA PRO A 196 5.14 18.12 -6.62
C PRO A 196 4.75 18.87 -5.34
N GLN A 197 3.45 18.95 -5.03
CA GLN A 197 2.96 19.63 -3.83
C GLN A 197 3.15 18.79 -2.56
N THR A 198 3.18 17.46 -2.71
CA THR A 198 3.14 16.50 -1.60
C THR A 198 4.31 15.52 -1.59
N ILE A 199 5.25 15.66 -2.53
CA ILE A 199 6.38 14.71 -2.72
C ILE A 199 7.20 14.46 -1.46
N GLY A 200 7.35 15.47 -0.59
CA GLY A 200 8.08 15.32 0.68
C GLY A 200 7.41 14.38 1.70
N GLN A 201 6.18 13.98 1.47
CA GLN A 201 5.41 13.06 2.31
C GLN A 201 5.11 11.72 1.62
N ILE A 202 5.37 11.60 0.29
CA ILE A 202 5.24 10.33 -0.43
C ILE A 202 6.45 9.46 -0.12
N ASN A 203 6.24 8.30 0.49
CA ASN A 203 7.31 7.32 0.71
C ASN A 203 7.08 6.00 -0.03
N HIS A 204 5.91 5.80 -0.65
CA HIS A 204 5.57 4.63 -1.44
C HIS A 204 4.60 4.99 -2.59
N VAL A 205 4.61 4.19 -3.67
CA VAL A 205 3.73 4.40 -4.83
C VAL A 205 3.14 3.07 -5.28
N HIS A 206 1.81 2.99 -5.37
CA HIS A 206 1.12 1.93 -6.09
C HIS A 206 0.75 2.35 -7.51
N ILE A 207 1.13 1.50 -8.46
CA ILE A 207 0.74 1.57 -9.86
C ILE A 207 -0.45 0.64 -10.05
N SER A 208 -1.62 1.20 -10.00
CA SER A 208 -2.90 0.49 -10.07
C SER A 208 -3.78 1.13 -11.13
N GLU A 209 -4.35 0.33 -12.03
CA GLU A 209 -5.19 0.81 -13.11
C GLU A 209 -6.56 1.28 -12.59
N ASN A 210 -7.25 2.14 -13.35
CA ASN A 210 -8.57 2.68 -12.99
C ASN A 210 -9.64 1.60 -12.68
N ASN A 211 -9.42 0.37 -13.13
CA ASN A 211 -10.31 -0.77 -12.87
C ASN A 211 -9.64 -1.90 -12.07
N ARG A 212 -8.48 -1.64 -11.45
CA ARG A 212 -7.67 -2.63 -10.71
C ARG A 212 -7.12 -3.78 -11.57
N GLY A 213 -7.19 -3.67 -12.90
CA GLY A 213 -6.72 -4.67 -13.85
C GLY A 213 -5.27 -4.48 -14.28
N VAL A 214 -4.99 -4.81 -15.56
CA VAL A 214 -3.64 -4.70 -16.15
C VAL A 214 -3.24 -3.24 -16.29
N PRO A 215 -2.17 -2.75 -15.62
CA PRO A 215 -1.71 -1.37 -15.77
C PRO A 215 -1.37 -1.03 -17.23
N GLY A 216 -1.88 0.12 -17.70
CA GLY A 216 -1.70 0.61 -19.05
C GLY A 216 -2.72 0.09 -20.07
N VAL A 217 -3.70 -0.72 -19.66
CA VAL A 217 -4.82 -1.15 -20.53
C VAL A 217 -6.07 -0.27 -20.34
N GLY A 218 -6.17 0.42 -19.21
CA GLY A 218 -7.25 1.35 -18.90
C GLY A 218 -7.02 2.75 -19.45
N HIS A 219 -7.37 3.77 -18.64
CA HIS A 219 -7.30 5.16 -19.10
C HIS A 219 -6.34 6.05 -18.28
N ILE A 220 -5.64 5.50 -17.29
CA ILE A 220 -4.66 6.28 -16.52
C ILE A 220 -3.44 6.59 -17.41
N ASP A 221 -3.07 7.88 -17.49
CA ASP A 221 -1.83 8.29 -18.16
C ASP A 221 -0.63 8.08 -17.25
N PHE A 222 -0.15 6.84 -17.18
CA PHE A 222 1.03 6.49 -16.40
C PHE A 222 2.30 7.20 -16.89
N GLY A 223 2.40 7.55 -18.16
CA GLY A 223 3.55 8.30 -18.68
C GLY A 223 3.65 9.68 -18.03
N ALA A 224 2.52 10.38 -17.90
CA ALA A 224 2.47 11.65 -17.19
C ALA A 224 2.77 11.47 -15.69
N VAL A 225 2.28 10.40 -15.04
CA VAL A 225 2.56 10.11 -13.63
C VAL A 225 4.06 9.86 -13.41
N PHE A 226 4.71 9.02 -14.23
CA PHE A 226 6.14 8.76 -14.12
C PHE A 226 6.98 10.02 -14.33
N THR A 227 6.61 10.84 -15.31
CA THR A 227 7.26 12.13 -15.57
C THR A 227 7.16 13.05 -14.34
N ALA A 228 5.98 13.16 -13.73
CA ALA A 228 5.77 14.01 -12.56
C ALA A 228 6.55 13.51 -11.33
N LEU A 229 6.53 12.19 -11.06
CA LEU A 229 7.29 11.56 -9.97
C LEU A 229 8.80 11.78 -10.14
N LYS A 230 9.31 11.51 -11.35
CA LYS A 230 10.75 11.67 -11.66
C LYS A 230 11.20 13.12 -11.58
N ALA A 231 10.41 14.05 -12.12
CA ALA A 231 10.69 15.49 -12.04
C ALA A 231 10.67 16.02 -10.60
N ALA A 232 9.82 15.43 -9.74
CA ALA A 232 9.76 15.75 -8.32
C ALA A 232 10.88 15.06 -7.49
N GLY A 233 11.73 14.24 -8.11
CA GLY A 233 12.87 13.57 -7.46
C GLY A 233 12.51 12.27 -6.73
N TYR A 234 11.34 11.67 -7.00
CA TYR A 234 11.00 10.38 -6.42
C TYR A 234 11.98 9.29 -6.84
N ASN A 235 12.47 8.52 -5.88
CA ASN A 235 13.40 7.41 -6.13
C ASN A 235 13.11 6.21 -5.21
N GLY A 236 11.87 6.07 -4.76
CA GLY A 236 11.40 4.97 -3.91
C GLY A 236 10.92 3.75 -4.71
N TRP A 237 10.01 3.01 -4.12
CA TRP A 237 9.35 1.86 -4.73
C TRP A 237 8.14 2.27 -5.56
N MET A 238 7.99 1.66 -6.72
CA MET A 238 6.74 1.61 -7.47
C MET A 238 6.28 0.17 -7.54
N THR A 239 5.16 -0.13 -6.90
CA THR A 239 4.62 -1.48 -6.79
C THR A 239 3.30 -1.59 -7.54
N ILE A 240 3.14 -2.63 -8.37
CA ILE A 240 1.85 -2.92 -8.99
C ILE A 240 0.92 -3.49 -7.93
N GLU A 241 -0.25 -2.89 -7.81
CA GLU A 241 -1.39 -3.45 -7.11
C GLU A 241 -2.54 -3.68 -8.09
N SER A 242 -3.03 -4.91 -8.11
CA SER A 242 -4.12 -5.34 -8.99
C SER A 242 -4.96 -6.40 -8.27
N PHE A 243 -6.25 -6.46 -8.57
CA PHE A 243 -7.17 -7.42 -7.96
C PHE A 243 -7.91 -8.20 -9.03
N GLY A 244 -8.02 -9.50 -8.80
CA GLY A 244 -8.77 -10.41 -9.65
C GLY A 244 -9.99 -11.02 -8.94
N SER A 245 -10.75 -11.82 -9.66
CA SER A 245 -11.91 -12.54 -9.14
C SER A 245 -11.59 -13.94 -8.57
N ALA A 246 -10.31 -14.33 -8.55
CA ALA A 246 -9.90 -15.67 -8.13
C ALA A 246 -10.01 -15.89 -6.60
N LEU A 247 -9.95 -14.82 -5.81
CA LEU A 247 -10.12 -14.83 -4.35
C LEU A 247 -11.49 -14.21 -4.00
N PRO A 248 -12.55 -15.01 -3.74
CA PRO A 248 -13.93 -14.50 -3.61
C PRO A 248 -14.11 -13.43 -2.54
N ASP A 249 -13.50 -13.62 -1.36
CA ASP A 249 -13.64 -12.67 -0.25
C ASP A 249 -12.93 -11.35 -0.56
N LEU A 250 -11.76 -11.40 -1.18
CA LEU A 250 -11.02 -10.22 -1.61
C LEU A 250 -11.73 -9.53 -2.77
N ALA A 251 -12.24 -10.28 -3.74
CA ALA A 251 -13.04 -9.76 -4.84
C ALA A 251 -14.29 -9.02 -4.33
N ALA A 252 -14.97 -9.60 -3.33
CA ALA A 252 -16.10 -8.94 -2.67
C ALA A 252 -15.68 -7.66 -1.93
N ALA A 253 -14.55 -7.67 -1.22
CA ALA A 253 -14.03 -6.50 -0.51
C ALA A 253 -13.63 -5.38 -1.49
N THR A 254 -12.98 -5.71 -2.60
CA THR A 254 -12.51 -4.78 -3.64
C THR A 254 -13.54 -4.50 -4.75
N LYS A 255 -14.73 -5.10 -4.66
CA LYS A 255 -15.86 -4.94 -5.61
C LYS A 255 -15.53 -5.40 -7.04
N ILE A 256 -14.73 -6.45 -7.17
CA ILE A 256 -14.39 -7.08 -8.44
C ILE A 256 -15.45 -8.14 -8.79
N TRP A 257 -16.47 -7.77 -9.55
CA TRP A 257 -17.63 -8.61 -9.84
C TRP A 257 -17.55 -9.38 -11.16
N ARG A 258 -16.45 -9.23 -11.90
CA ARG A 258 -16.21 -9.90 -13.20
C ARG A 258 -14.72 -10.10 -13.42
N PRO A 259 -14.32 -11.03 -14.29
CA PRO A 259 -12.93 -11.07 -14.77
C PRO A 259 -12.55 -9.72 -15.42
N ILE A 260 -11.37 -9.20 -15.06
CA ILE A 260 -10.86 -7.90 -15.57
C ILE A 260 -9.68 -8.12 -16.51
N PHE A 261 -9.03 -9.26 -16.42
CA PHE A 261 -7.93 -9.70 -17.28
C PHE A 261 -8.08 -11.20 -17.57
N ASP A 262 -7.45 -11.66 -18.65
CA ASP A 262 -7.50 -13.06 -19.07
C ASP A 262 -6.53 -13.93 -18.29
N ALA A 263 -5.36 -13.36 -17.90
CA ALA A 263 -4.34 -14.07 -17.14
C ALA A 263 -3.56 -13.09 -16.23
N GLU A 264 -3.20 -13.55 -15.03
CA GLU A 264 -2.38 -12.78 -14.09
C GLU A 264 -0.97 -12.49 -14.67
N THR A 265 -0.47 -13.36 -15.55
CA THR A 265 0.78 -13.12 -16.28
C THR A 265 0.77 -11.83 -17.09
N ASP A 266 -0.38 -11.42 -17.61
CA ASP A 266 -0.53 -10.15 -18.31
C ASP A 266 -0.35 -8.97 -17.35
N VAL A 267 -0.86 -9.08 -16.12
CA VAL A 267 -0.77 -8.03 -15.12
C VAL A 267 0.69 -7.73 -14.80
N TYR A 268 1.47 -8.73 -14.39
CA TYR A 268 2.84 -8.46 -13.95
C TYR A 268 3.83 -8.28 -15.10
N ARG A 269 3.68 -8.97 -16.25
CA ARG A 269 4.62 -8.82 -17.37
C ARG A 269 4.41 -7.54 -18.16
N LYS A 270 3.15 -7.17 -18.45
CA LYS A 270 2.83 -5.90 -19.13
C LYS A 270 3.08 -4.71 -18.19
N GLY A 271 2.68 -4.85 -16.92
CA GLY A 271 2.89 -3.82 -15.91
C GLY A 271 4.38 -3.56 -15.63
N TYR A 272 5.22 -4.60 -15.57
CA TYR A 272 6.67 -4.43 -15.46
C TYR A 272 7.22 -3.60 -16.61
N ARG A 273 6.88 -3.95 -17.86
CA ARG A 273 7.31 -3.20 -19.03
C ARG A 273 6.80 -1.75 -19.01
N LEU A 274 5.54 -1.55 -18.66
CA LEU A 274 4.98 -0.21 -18.50
C LEU A 274 5.81 0.65 -17.55
N MET A 275 6.11 0.13 -16.36
CA MET A 275 6.87 0.87 -15.36
C MET A 275 8.32 1.11 -15.81
N ARG A 276 9.02 0.06 -16.27
CA ARG A 276 10.43 0.17 -16.69
C ARG A 276 10.59 1.12 -17.86
N ASP A 277 9.91 0.85 -18.97
CA ASP A 277 10.01 1.64 -20.19
C ASP A 277 9.45 3.07 -20.01
N GLY A 278 8.38 3.20 -19.22
CA GLY A 278 7.76 4.48 -18.91
C GLY A 278 8.70 5.37 -18.09
N TRP A 279 9.33 4.80 -17.06
CA TRP A 279 10.29 5.53 -16.23
C TRP A 279 11.56 5.93 -16.99
N ASP A 280 12.05 5.07 -17.87
CA ASP A 280 13.26 5.36 -18.66
C ASP A 280 13.03 6.48 -19.69
N ARG A 281 11.78 6.61 -20.19
CA ARG A 281 11.36 7.70 -21.10
C ARG A 281 10.98 9.01 -20.42
N ALA A 282 10.64 8.99 -19.14
CA ALA A 282 10.16 10.14 -18.35
C ALA A 282 11.26 11.23 -18.04
#